data_b8aa07666daf8ef217d0cb62016b22a5
#
_entry.id   b8aa07666daf8ef217d0cb62016b22a5
#
_cell.length_a   1.000
_cell.length_b   1.000
_cell.length_c   1.000
_cell.angle_alpha   90.00
_cell.angle_beta   90.00
_cell.angle_gamma   90.00
#
_symmetry.space_group_name_H-M   'P 1'
#
loop_
_entity.id
_entity.type
_entity.pdbx_description
1 polymer ?
#
loop_
_entity_poly.entity_id
_entity_poly.type
_entity_poly.pdbx_seq_one_letter_code
_entity_poly.pdbx_strand_id
1 'polypeptide(L)'
;MFSKIFPPIHTEGYKFLVIAGFITLILLFISGFLGTIGLLLTVWVYYFFRDPERVIIEDDDYLVSPADGEVIKVEEVDGPKEVGLENKKFKKISIFMNVFDCHVNRTPCSGTVEEILYKPGKFLNA
;
A
#
# COMPACT_ATOMS: atom_id res chain seq x y z
N MET A 1 -21.25 -9.49 -4.49
CA MET A 1 -20.73 -9.45 -5.86
C MET A 1 -20.19 -8.05 -6.20
N PHE A 2 -20.91 -6.97 -5.88
CA PHE A 2 -20.47 -5.58 -6.13
C PHE A 2 -19.20 -5.17 -5.36
N SER A 3 -18.98 -5.63 -4.13
CA SER A 3 -17.78 -5.32 -3.33
C SER A 3 -16.47 -5.86 -3.92
N LYS A 4 -16.53 -6.86 -4.81
CA LYS A 4 -15.34 -7.36 -5.53
C LYS A 4 -14.92 -6.45 -6.69
N ILE A 5 -15.89 -5.73 -7.28
CA ILE A 5 -15.64 -4.81 -8.41
C ILE A 5 -15.29 -3.41 -7.87
N PHE A 6 -16.00 -2.99 -6.81
CA PHE A 6 -15.81 -1.70 -6.15
C PHE A 6 -15.45 -1.93 -4.68
N PRO A 7 -14.18 -2.25 -4.38
CA PRO A 7 -13.73 -2.40 -3.01
C PRO A 7 -13.82 -1.05 -2.25
N PRO A 8 -13.96 -1.07 -0.93
CA PRO A 8 -13.91 0.16 -0.14
C PRO A 8 -12.57 0.86 -0.35
N ILE A 9 -12.55 2.16 -0.08
CA ILE A 9 -11.35 2.99 -0.16
C ILE A 9 -10.82 3.20 1.25
N HIS A 10 -9.51 3.13 1.42
CA HIS A 10 -8.85 3.51 2.65
C HIS A 10 -9.15 4.99 2.98
N THR A 11 -9.32 5.31 4.27
CA THR A 11 -9.70 6.66 4.74
C THR A 11 -8.80 7.77 4.20
N GLU A 12 -7.49 7.52 4.13
CA GLU A 12 -6.53 8.47 3.59
C GLU A 12 -6.68 8.70 2.07
N GLY A 13 -7.31 7.79 1.34
CA GLY A 13 -7.53 7.89 -0.10
C GLY A 13 -8.63 8.88 -0.49
N TYR A 14 -9.59 9.16 0.40
CA TYR A 14 -10.73 10.05 0.06
C TYR A 14 -10.28 11.45 -0.35
N LYS A 15 -9.31 12.05 0.35
CA LYS A 15 -8.79 13.38 0.01
C LYS A 15 -8.17 13.43 -1.38
N PHE A 16 -7.41 12.40 -1.77
CA PHE A 16 -6.81 12.32 -3.09
C PHE A 16 -7.85 12.11 -4.19
N LEU A 17 -8.88 11.30 -3.91
CA LEU A 17 -9.97 11.08 -4.85
C LEU A 17 -10.78 12.37 -5.08
N VAL A 18 -11.06 13.15 -4.03
CA VAL A 18 -11.75 14.44 -4.14
C VAL A 18 -10.93 15.42 -4.97
N ILE A 19 -9.62 15.51 -4.71
CA ILE A 19 -8.71 16.40 -5.48
C ILE A 19 -8.68 15.95 -6.96
N ALA A 20 -8.50 14.66 -7.23
CA ALA A 20 -8.49 14.13 -8.59
C ALA A 20 -9.81 14.39 -9.33
N GLY A 21 -10.95 14.18 -8.66
CA GLY A 21 -12.27 14.49 -9.20
C GLY A 21 -12.46 15.96 -9.52
N PHE A 22 -12.01 16.85 -8.63
CA PHE A 22 -12.08 18.30 -8.86
C PHE A 22 -11.22 18.73 -10.06
N ILE A 23 -9.99 18.23 -10.15
CA ILE A 23 -9.11 18.48 -11.30
C ILE A 23 -9.76 17.96 -12.59
N THR A 24 -10.36 16.78 -12.55
CA THR A 24 -11.06 16.19 -13.70
C THR A 24 -12.21 17.09 -14.19
N LEU A 25 -12.99 17.66 -13.27
CA LEU A 25 -14.06 18.60 -13.62
C LEU A 25 -13.49 19.83 -14.32
N ILE A 26 -12.40 20.41 -13.84
CA ILE A 26 -11.74 21.56 -14.51
C ILE A 26 -11.29 21.15 -15.91
N LEU A 27 -10.66 20.00 -16.07
CA LEU A 27 -10.19 19.51 -17.36
C LEU A 27 -11.32 19.27 -18.35
N LEU A 28 -12.49 18.83 -17.90
CA LEU A 28 -13.69 18.67 -18.72
C LEU A 28 -14.19 20.00 -19.28
N PHE A 29 -14.09 21.11 -18.51
CA PHE A 29 -14.46 22.44 -19.01
C PHE A 29 -13.49 22.96 -20.08
N ILE A 30 -12.22 22.52 -20.04
CA ILE A 30 -11.21 22.93 -21.02
C ILE A 30 -11.35 22.12 -22.32
N SER A 31 -11.46 20.81 -22.20
CA SER A 31 -11.56 19.90 -23.35
C SER A 31 -12.09 18.54 -22.92
N GLY A 32 -13.01 17.97 -23.71
CA GLY A 32 -13.49 16.61 -23.49
C GLY A 32 -12.37 15.56 -23.52
N PHE A 33 -11.34 15.76 -24.34
CA PHE A 33 -10.18 14.87 -24.37
C PHE A 33 -9.38 14.91 -23.04
N LEU A 34 -9.08 16.10 -22.53
CA LEU A 34 -8.40 16.26 -21.24
C LEU A 34 -9.25 15.72 -20.08
N GLY A 35 -10.55 15.95 -20.13
CA GLY A 35 -11.49 15.39 -19.16
C GLY A 35 -11.51 13.87 -19.14
N THR A 36 -11.40 13.22 -20.30
CA THR A 36 -11.31 11.76 -20.40
C THR A 36 -10.03 11.25 -19.73
N ILE A 37 -8.89 11.90 -19.95
CA ILE A 37 -7.63 11.57 -19.27
C ILE A 37 -7.78 11.76 -17.76
N GLY A 38 -8.36 12.89 -17.32
CA GLY A 38 -8.64 13.14 -15.90
C GLY A 38 -9.50 12.05 -15.27
N LEU A 39 -10.54 11.60 -15.97
CA LEU A 39 -11.41 10.52 -15.50
C LEU A 39 -10.64 9.20 -15.31
N LEU A 40 -9.81 8.82 -16.29
CA LEU A 40 -8.98 7.61 -16.20
C LEU A 40 -8.02 7.67 -15.02
N LEU A 41 -7.39 8.83 -14.80
CA LEU A 41 -6.51 9.06 -13.65
C LEU A 41 -7.28 9.01 -12.32
N THR A 42 -8.50 9.56 -12.27
CA THR A 42 -9.34 9.50 -11.07
C THR A 42 -9.74 8.05 -10.74
N VAL A 43 -10.08 7.25 -11.75
CA VAL A 43 -10.36 5.82 -11.59
C VAL A 43 -9.10 5.09 -11.09
N TRP A 44 -7.94 5.41 -11.63
CA TRP A 44 -6.68 4.83 -11.16
C TRP A 44 -6.39 5.21 -9.70
N VAL A 45 -6.57 6.46 -9.29
CA VAL A 45 -6.45 6.90 -7.89
C VAL A 45 -7.39 6.11 -6.98
N TYR A 46 -8.64 5.86 -7.42
CA TYR A 46 -9.58 5.02 -6.69
C TYR A 46 -9.00 3.62 -6.46
N TYR A 47 -8.49 2.97 -7.52
CA TYR A 47 -7.92 1.62 -7.42
C TYR A 47 -6.62 1.57 -6.62
N PHE A 48 -5.82 2.62 -6.65
CA PHE A 48 -4.59 2.72 -5.88
C PHE A 48 -4.86 2.72 -4.37
N PHE A 49 -5.90 3.42 -3.93
CA PHE A 49 -6.29 3.51 -2.52
C PHE A 49 -7.35 2.49 -2.10
N ARG A 50 -7.62 1.47 -2.92
CA ARG A 50 -8.58 0.43 -2.56
C ARG A 50 -8.12 -0.35 -1.33
N ASP A 51 -9.07 -0.70 -0.47
CA ASP A 51 -8.84 -1.52 0.73
C ASP A 51 -9.79 -2.74 0.73
N PRO A 52 -9.55 -3.73 -0.14
CA PRO A 52 -10.40 -4.90 -0.24
C PRO A 52 -10.29 -5.76 1.02
N GLU A 53 -11.41 -6.36 1.43
CA GLU A 53 -11.39 -7.38 2.48
C GLU A 53 -10.53 -8.57 2.05
N ARG A 54 -9.67 -9.04 2.96
CA ARG A 54 -8.81 -10.20 2.76
C ARG A 54 -9.21 -11.31 3.71
N VAL A 55 -9.29 -12.53 3.21
CA VAL A 55 -9.41 -13.72 4.04
C VAL A 55 -8.01 -14.01 4.59
N ILE A 56 -7.87 -13.90 5.90
CA ILE A 56 -6.63 -14.20 6.62
C ILE A 56 -6.69 -15.63 7.16
N ILE A 57 -5.52 -16.26 7.27
CA ILE A 57 -5.36 -17.54 7.96
C ILE A 57 -5.19 -17.20 9.44
N GLU A 58 -6.13 -17.62 10.28
CA GLU A 58 -6.06 -17.48 11.73
C GLU A 58 -5.29 -18.68 12.32
N ASP A 59 -3.97 -18.66 12.17
CA ASP A 59 -3.08 -19.70 12.64
C ASP A 59 -1.76 -19.05 13.07
N ASP A 60 -1.39 -19.23 14.32
CA ASP A 60 -0.22 -18.59 14.94
C ASP A 60 1.12 -19.10 14.36
N ASP A 61 1.11 -20.21 13.62
CA ASP A 61 2.31 -20.74 12.95
C ASP A 61 2.65 -20.02 11.64
N TYR A 62 1.79 -19.11 11.17
CA TYR A 62 1.97 -18.39 9.91
C TYR A 62 2.04 -16.87 10.09
N LEU A 63 2.94 -16.27 9.34
CA LEU A 63 2.94 -14.82 9.09
C LEU A 63 2.29 -14.54 7.74
N VAL A 64 1.28 -13.69 7.74
CA VAL A 64 0.60 -13.27 6.50
C VAL A 64 1.40 -12.16 5.84
N SER A 65 1.47 -12.15 4.51
CA SER A 65 2.13 -11.05 3.79
C SER A 65 1.51 -9.70 4.15
N PRO A 66 2.31 -8.71 4.58
CA PRO A 66 1.81 -7.39 4.92
C PRO A 66 1.40 -6.55 3.71
N ALA A 67 1.78 -6.96 2.51
CA ALA A 67 1.57 -6.21 1.27
C ALA A 67 1.17 -7.14 0.11
N ASP A 68 0.40 -6.61 -0.83
CA ASP A 68 0.23 -7.21 -2.15
C ASP A 68 1.49 -6.91 -2.98
N GLY A 69 1.97 -7.88 -3.76
CA GLY A 69 3.12 -7.65 -4.63
C GLY A 69 3.93 -8.91 -4.90
N GLU A 70 5.09 -8.74 -5.49
CA GLU A 70 6.01 -9.82 -5.84
C GLU A 70 7.18 -9.89 -4.86
N VAL A 71 7.48 -11.11 -4.37
CA VAL A 71 8.67 -11.33 -3.53
C VAL A 71 9.90 -11.28 -4.42
N ILE A 72 10.69 -10.21 -4.30
CA ILE A 72 11.90 -9.99 -5.11
C ILE A 72 13.17 -10.50 -4.42
N LYS A 73 13.16 -10.63 -3.08
CA LYS A 73 14.35 -11.04 -2.34
C LYS A 73 13.99 -11.71 -1.02
N VAL A 74 14.69 -12.78 -0.71
CA VAL A 74 14.69 -13.42 0.61
C VAL A 74 16.14 -13.59 1.04
N GLU A 75 16.52 -13.00 2.14
CA GLU A 75 17.91 -13.00 2.63
C GLU A 75 17.97 -13.08 4.15
N GLU A 76 19.09 -13.57 4.69
CA GLU A 76 19.40 -13.44 6.11
C GLU A 76 20.15 -12.13 6.35
N VAL A 77 19.70 -11.37 7.32
CA VAL A 77 20.29 -10.08 7.68
C VAL A 77 20.46 -10.00 9.20
N ASP A 78 21.39 -9.14 9.62
CA ASP A 78 21.46 -8.76 11.02
C ASP A 78 20.26 -7.89 11.39
N GLY A 79 19.77 -8.04 12.59
CA GLY A 79 18.66 -7.24 13.09
C GLY A 79 18.98 -5.75 13.14
N PRO A 80 17.94 -4.89 13.17
CA PRO A 80 18.13 -3.45 13.20
C PRO A 80 18.81 -3.01 14.49
N LYS A 81 19.87 -2.21 14.34
CA LYS A 81 20.65 -1.66 15.47
C LYS A 81 19.83 -0.69 16.32
N GLU A 82 18.91 -0.01 15.66
CA GLU A 82 18.06 1.01 16.27
C GLU A 82 17.19 0.47 17.40
N VAL A 83 16.86 -0.82 17.35
CA VAL A 83 16.07 -1.53 18.39
C VAL A 83 16.91 -2.54 19.18
N GLY A 84 18.25 -2.47 19.10
CA GLY A 84 19.17 -3.33 19.87
C GLY A 84 19.13 -4.81 19.46
N LEU A 85 18.79 -5.11 18.21
CA LEU A 85 18.67 -6.47 17.70
C LEU A 85 19.81 -6.88 16.75
N GLU A 86 20.90 -6.11 16.70
CA GLU A 86 22.04 -6.31 15.79
C GLU A 86 22.74 -7.66 15.96
N ASN A 87 22.61 -8.29 17.12
CA ASN A 87 23.22 -9.60 17.42
C ASN A 87 22.32 -10.78 17.06
N LYS A 88 21.14 -10.53 16.51
CA LYS A 88 20.19 -11.59 16.09
C LYS A 88 20.12 -11.62 14.57
N LYS A 89 20.02 -12.83 14.01
CA LYS A 89 19.78 -13.04 12.58
C LYS A 89 18.29 -13.08 12.30
N PHE A 90 17.89 -12.42 11.22
CA PHE A 90 16.51 -12.37 10.76
C PHE A 90 16.42 -12.75 9.28
N LYS A 91 15.33 -13.41 8.92
CA LYS A 91 14.98 -13.61 7.53
C LYS A 91 14.21 -12.38 7.04
N LYS A 92 14.83 -11.62 6.14
CA LYS A 92 14.23 -10.46 5.49
C LYS A 92 13.59 -10.88 4.18
N ILE A 93 12.31 -10.53 4.00
CA ILE A 93 11.56 -10.72 2.77
C ILE A 93 11.27 -9.34 2.20
N SER A 94 11.72 -9.08 0.98
CA SER A 94 11.45 -7.83 0.26
C SER A 94 10.36 -8.07 -0.77
N ILE A 95 9.31 -7.24 -0.72
CA ILE A 95 8.14 -7.33 -1.59
C ILE A 95 8.09 -6.05 -2.42
N PHE A 96 8.05 -6.20 -3.73
CA PHE A 96 7.87 -5.10 -4.66
C PHE A 96 6.38 -4.93 -4.96
N MET A 97 5.86 -3.73 -4.71
CA MET A 97 4.48 -3.36 -5.05
C MET A 97 4.46 -2.57 -6.35
N ASN A 98 3.76 -3.10 -7.35
CA ASN A 98 3.50 -2.40 -8.60
C ASN A 98 2.43 -1.30 -8.37
N VAL A 99 2.45 -0.23 -9.16
CA VAL A 99 1.48 0.88 -9.08
C VAL A 99 0.00 0.47 -9.28
N PHE A 100 -0.25 -0.74 -9.75
CA PHE A 100 -1.58 -1.34 -9.88
C PHE A 100 -1.96 -2.28 -8.73
N ASP A 101 -1.01 -2.60 -7.85
CA ASP A 101 -1.27 -3.42 -6.67
C ASP A 101 -2.03 -2.62 -5.60
N CYS A 102 -2.53 -3.33 -4.58
CA CYS A 102 -3.13 -2.66 -3.44
C CYS A 102 -2.04 -2.09 -2.53
N HIS A 103 -2.06 -0.78 -2.32
CA HIS A 103 -1.04 -0.07 -1.52
C HIS A 103 -1.39 0.06 -0.03
N VAL A 104 -2.44 -0.62 0.43
CA VAL A 104 -2.78 -0.70 1.84
C VAL A 104 -2.00 -1.84 2.49
N ASN A 105 -1.03 -1.49 3.33
CA ASN A 105 -0.26 -2.46 4.11
C ASN A 105 -1.01 -2.84 5.38
N ARG A 106 -0.83 -4.09 5.83
CA ARG A 106 -1.46 -4.66 7.02
C ARG A 106 -0.44 -5.31 7.92
N THR A 107 -0.78 -5.46 9.21
CA THR A 107 0.05 -6.20 10.14
C THR A 107 0.13 -7.68 9.76
N PRO A 108 1.34 -8.28 9.72
CA PRO A 108 1.51 -9.68 9.33
C PRO A 108 1.03 -10.68 10.38
N CYS A 109 0.87 -10.25 11.62
CA CYS A 109 0.38 -11.05 12.74
C CYS A 109 -0.24 -10.16 13.81
N SER A 110 -0.94 -10.77 14.76
CA SER A 110 -1.43 -10.09 15.95
C SER A 110 -0.26 -9.71 16.87
N GLY A 111 -0.34 -8.54 17.51
CA GLY A 111 0.72 -8.07 18.40
C GLY A 111 0.44 -6.70 18.96
N THR A 112 1.30 -6.27 19.88
CA THR A 112 1.28 -4.92 20.47
C THR A 112 2.49 -4.14 19.97
N VAL A 113 2.28 -2.89 19.53
CA VAL A 113 3.37 -2.00 19.16
C VAL A 113 4.04 -1.50 20.44
N GLU A 114 5.29 -1.91 20.68
CA GLU A 114 6.07 -1.48 21.86
C GLU A 114 6.80 -0.17 21.59
N GLU A 115 7.36 -0.02 20.38
CA GLU A 115 8.18 1.15 20.05
C GLU A 115 8.01 1.51 18.57
N ILE A 116 8.05 2.81 18.27
CA ILE A 116 8.06 3.35 16.92
C ILE A 116 9.31 4.20 16.74
N LEU A 117 10.24 3.75 15.90
CA LEU A 117 11.44 4.48 15.54
C LEU A 117 11.35 5.00 14.10
N TYR A 118 11.41 6.32 13.96
CA TYR A 118 11.41 6.96 12.66
C TYR A 118 12.84 7.25 12.19
N LYS A 119 13.24 6.65 11.07
CA LYS A 119 14.51 6.93 10.42
C LYS A 119 14.25 7.75 9.15
N PRO A 120 14.64 9.04 9.13
CA PRO A 120 14.48 9.85 7.93
C PRO A 120 15.35 9.30 6.80
N GLY A 121 14.79 9.26 5.60
CA GLY A 121 15.46 8.78 4.40
C GLY A 121 15.12 9.63 3.18
N LYS A 122 15.84 9.39 2.07
CA LYS A 122 15.51 9.98 0.77
C LYS A 122 14.46 9.10 0.10
N PHE A 123 13.40 9.72 -0.42
CA PHE A 123 12.41 9.03 -1.25
C PHE A 123 13.00 8.85 -2.65
N LEU A 124 13.63 7.69 -2.87
CA LEU A 124 14.17 7.30 -4.18
C LEU A 124 13.30 6.15 -4.71
N ASN A 125 13.09 6.14 -6.03
CA ASN A 125 12.49 4.96 -6.66
C ASN A 125 13.37 3.73 -6.41
N ALA A 126 12.70 2.65 -6.04
CA ALA A 126 13.35 1.35 -5.87
C ALA A 126 13.63 0.71 -7.24
#